data_40131710d40171852ddbb40d473437a5
#
_entry.id   40131710d40171852ddbb40d473437a5
#
_cell.length_a   1.000
_cell.length_b   1.000
_cell.length_c   1.000
_cell.angle_alpha   90.00
_cell.angle_beta   90.00
_cell.angle_gamma   90.00
#
_symmetry.space_group_name_H-M   'P 1'
#
loop_
_entity.id
_entity.type
_entity.pdbx_description
1 polymer ?
#
loop_
_entity_poly.entity_id
_entity_poly.type
_entity_poly.pdbx_seq_one_letter_code
_entity_poly.pdbx_strand_id
1 'polypeptide(L)'
;LGTKAVMDLSENYIHEGDIVILSPEQSEQTFSDYFNGEYMWQAADGAFGMLRDLKSENFEAMLGNFPRFALEKLNYVMKGQKPQTDSIYQKKSFNIYGDIELDTCRENILPNGYDVNQKVRFTEDVVQPEFMDYMNDWAKRLEKKGAVVWYRYCPVNKLVCGRYG
;
A
#
# COMPACT_ATOMS: atom_id res chain seq x y z
N LEU A 1 3.56 -2.11 2.51
CA LEU A 1 4.49 -1.65 1.46
C LEU A 1 4.45 -0.14 1.27
N GLY A 2 3.29 0.45 1.35
CA GLY A 2 3.02 1.84 1.00
C GLY A 2 2.74 2.05 -0.50
N THR A 3 1.98 3.10 -0.80
CA THR A 3 1.51 3.39 -2.16
C THR A 3 2.66 3.59 -3.14
N LYS A 4 3.71 4.34 -2.75
CA LYS A 4 4.89 4.57 -3.59
C LYS A 4 5.59 3.26 -3.98
N ALA A 5 5.76 2.34 -3.02
CA ALA A 5 6.40 1.06 -3.31
C ALA A 5 5.60 0.24 -4.33
N VAL A 6 4.27 0.22 -4.20
CA VAL A 6 3.40 -0.48 -5.16
C VAL A 6 3.47 0.17 -6.53
N MET A 7 3.44 1.50 -6.61
CA MET A 7 3.57 2.25 -7.86
C MET A 7 4.91 1.95 -8.55
N ASP A 8 6.03 2.01 -7.81
CA ASP A 8 7.36 1.76 -8.36
C ASP A 8 7.52 0.31 -8.85
N LEU A 9 7.04 -0.66 -8.07
CA LEU A 9 7.13 -2.08 -8.42
C LEU A 9 6.25 -2.43 -9.62
N SER A 10 5.07 -1.81 -9.76
CA SER A 10 4.15 -2.09 -10.85
C SER A 10 4.55 -1.45 -12.17
N GLU A 11 5.34 -0.38 -12.16
CA GLU A 11 5.68 0.41 -13.35
C GLU A 11 6.29 -0.41 -14.49
N ASN A 12 7.06 -1.46 -14.16
CA ASN A 12 7.69 -2.34 -15.14
C ASN A 12 6.71 -3.33 -15.80
N TYR A 13 5.56 -3.54 -15.19
CA TYR A 13 4.56 -4.51 -15.65
C TYR A 13 3.38 -3.85 -16.39
N ILE A 14 3.39 -2.53 -16.49
CA ILE A 14 2.36 -1.76 -17.18
C ILE A 14 2.79 -1.52 -18.61
N HIS A 15 1.89 -1.83 -19.55
CA HIS A 15 2.10 -1.82 -20.99
C HIS A 15 1.11 -0.90 -21.71
N GLU A 16 1.31 -0.73 -23.01
CA GLU A 16 0.39 0.00 -23.87
C GLU A 16 -1.01 -0.63 -23.84
N GLY A 17 -2.02 0.21 -23.69
CA GLY A 17 -3.43 -0.20 -23.61
C GLY A 17 -3.92 -0.54 -22.21
N ASP A 18 -3.03 -0.62 -21.21
CA ASP A 18 -3.45 -0.86 -19.82
C ASP A 18 -4.19 0.34 -19.23
N ILE A 19 -5.15 0.04 -18.37
CA ILE A 19 -5.86 1.04 -17.55
C ILE A 19 -5.42 0.86 -16.10
N VAL A 20 -4.79 1.89 -15.56
CA VAL A 20 -4.33 1.91 -14.17
C VAL A 20 -5.24 2.81 -13.35
N ILE A 21 -5.79 2.28 -12.28
CA ILE A 21 -6.64 3.04 -11.35
C ILE A 21 -5.90 3.18 -10.02
N LEU A 22 -5.53 4.41 -9.68
CA LEU A 22 -5.01 4.76 -8.37
C LEU A 22 -6.16 5.14 -7.44
N SER A 23 -6.33 4.38 -6.37
CA SER A 23 -7.36 4.64 -5.36
C SER A 23 -6.76 4.44 -3.96
N PRO A 24 -5.83 5.31 -3.53
CA PRO A 24 -5.21 5.20 -2.22
C PRO A 24 -6.23 5.42 -1.11
N GLU A 25 -5.99 4.81 0.04
CA GLU A 25 -6.79 5.05 1.23
C GLU A 25 -6.72 6.52 1.64
N GLN A 26 -7.81 7.00 2.26
CA GLN A 26 -7.91 8.37 2.78
C GLN A 26 -7.21 8.49 4.14
N SER A 27 -5.92 8.24 4.16
CA SER A 27 -5.05 8.50 5.31
C SER A 27 -4.10 9.64 4.98
N GLU A 28 -3.38 10.11 5.98
CA GLU A 28 -2.30 11.08 5.76
C GLU A 28 -1.35 10.55 4.69
N GLN A 29 -1.26 11.26 3.60
CA GLN A 29 -0.48 10.84 2.46
C GLN A 29 0.90 11.52 2.53
N THR A 30 1.76 10.98 3.37
CA THR A 30 3.16 11.40 3.50
C THR A 30 4.09 10.42 2.80
N PHE A 31 5.29 10.84 2.40
CA PHE A 31 6.26 9.92 1.80
C PHE A 31 6.67 8.80 2.73
N SER A 32 6.70 9.03 4.04
CA SER A 32 7.01 8.01 5.03
C SER A 32 5.95 6.90 5.08
N ASP A 33 4.68 7.25 4.83
CA ASP A 33 3.59 6.28 4.76
C ASP A 33 3.53 5.58 3.39
N TYR A 34 4.16 6.17 2.37
CA TYR A 34 4.19 5.61 1.02
C TYR A 34 5.27 4.59 0.79
N PHE A 35 6.36 4.64 1.55
CA PHE A 35 7.42 3.66 1.51
C PHE A 35 7.91 3.32 2.91
N ASN A 36 7.65 2.11 3.36
CA ASN A 36 8.12 1.60 4.63
C ASN A 36 9.16 0.49 4.41
N GLY A 37 10.42 0.79 4.72
CA GLY A 37 11.54 -0.14 4.51
C GLY A 37 11.44 -1.42 5.32
N GLU A 38 10.82 -1.38 6.51
CA GLU A 38 10.60 -2.57 7.34
C GLU A 38 9.58 -3.52 6.68
N TYR A 39 8.44 -3.00 6.26
CA TYR A 39 7.43 -3.79 5.55
C TYR A 39 7.92 -4.30 4.20
N MET A 40 8.81 -3.55 3.54
CA MET A 40 9.46 -4.02 2.32
C MET A 40 10.32 -5.26 2.56
N TRP A 41 11.10 -5.30 3.65
CA TRP A 41 11.88 -6.48 4.01
C TRP A 41 10.98 -7.68 4.32
N GLN A 42 9.88 -7.47 5.04
CA GLN A 42 8.91 -8.51 5.32
C GLN A 42 8.27 -9.07 4.04
N ALA A 43 7.95 -8.21 3.09
CA ALA A 43 7.42 -8.62 1.78
C ALA A 43 8.47 -9.36 0.94
N ALA A 44 9.71 -8.88 0.93
CA ALA A 44 10.81 -9.47 0.20
C ALA A 44 11.22 -10.85 0.75
N ASP A 45 10.97 -11.14 2.02
CA ASP A 45 11.34 -12.39 2.67
C ASP A 45 10.76 -13.66 2.01
N GLY A 46 9.71 -13.53 1.23
CA GLY A 46 9.17 -14.63 0.41
C GLY A 46 9.31 -14.42 -1.09
N ALA A 47 9.84 -13.27 -1.53
CA ALA A 47 9.83 -12.86 -2.93
C ALA A 47 11.02 -11.93 -3.25
N PHE A 48 12.25 -12.36 -2.98
CA PHE A 48 13.46 -11.55 -3.21
C PHE A 48 13.57 -11.01 -4.66
N GLY A 49 12.93 -11.66 -5.62
CA GLY A 49 12.91 -11.20 -7.01
C GLY A 49 12.36 -9.79 -7.18
N MET A 50 11.44 -9.36 -6.31
CA MET A 50 10.86 -8.01 -6.35
C MET A 50 11.90 -6.90 -6.09
N LEU A 51 13.00 -7.22 -5.43
CA LEU A 51 14.05 -6.24 -5.16
C LEU A 51 14.72 -5.71 -6.43
N ARG A 52 14.64 -6.44 -7.54
CA ARG A 52 15.18 -5.98 -8.84
C ARG A 52 14.41 -4.82 -9.44
N ASP A 53 13.13 -4.71 -9.07
CA ASP A 53 12.22 -3.70 -9.61
C ASP A 53 12.17 -2.45 -8.71
N LEU A 54 12.90 -2.48 -7.58
CA LEU A 54 13.00 -1.33 -6.69
C LEU A 54 13.93 -0.26 -7.25
N LYS A 55 13.50 0.98 -7.15
CA LYS A 55 14.34 2.14 -7.45
C LYS A 55 15.46 2.29 -6.40
N SER A 56 16.61 2.82 -6.81
CA SER A 56 17.79 2.97 -5.95
C SER A 56 17.52 3.74 -4.66
N GLU A 57 16.71 4.79 -4.73
CA GLU A 57 16.31 5.60 -3.56
C GLU A 57 15.57 4.78 -2.49
N ASN A 58 14.79 3.78 -2.90
CA ASN A 58 14.07 2.91 -2.00
C ASN A 58 15.00 1.92 -1.30
N PHE A 59 16.11 1.55 -1.94
CA PHE A 59 17.13 0.71 -1.35
C PHE A 59 17.79 1.34 -0.13
N GLU A 60 18.08 2.63 -0.17
CA GLU A 60 18.66 3.34 0.98
C GLU A 60 17.75 3.26 2.21
N ALA A 61 16.44 3.50 2.00
CA ALA A 61 15.45 3.37 3.06
C ALA A 61 15.34 1.94 3.60
N MET A 62 15.47 0.93 2.74
CA MET A 62 15.49 -0.48 3.14
C MET A 62 16.76 -0.84 3.94
N LEU A 63 17.92 -0.42 3.47
CA LEU A 63 19.20 -0.74 4.14
C LEU A 63 19.23 -0.23 5.59
N GLY A 64 18.68 0.94 5.85
CA GLY A 64 18.55 1.49 7.21
C GLY A 64 17.72 0.61 8.14
N ASN A 65 16.74 -0.12 7.62
CA ASN A 65 15.85 -1.00 8.39
C ASN A 65 16.32 -2.47 8.43
N PHE A 66 17.34 -2.84 7.64
CA PHE A 66 17.83 -4.22 7.57
C PHE A 66 18.29 -4.81 8.92
N PRO A 67 19.06 -4.09 9.75
CA PRO A 67 19.51 -4.62 11.02
C PRO A 67 18.35 -5.04 11.94
N ARG A 68 17.31 -4.24 11.99
CA ARG A 68 16.10 -4.54 12.77
C ARG A 68 15.40 -5.78 12.25
N PHE A 69 15.15 -5.85 10.96
CA PHE A 69 14.57 -7.02 10.31
C PHE A 69 15.39 -8.29 10.56
N ALA A 70 16.72 -8.22 10.41
CA ALA A 70 17.60 -9.36 10.62
C ALA A 70 17.58 -9.85 12.08
N LEU A 71 17.56 -8.92 13.05
CA LEU A 71 17.45 -9.27 14.48
C LEU A 71 16.12 -9.92 14.80
N GLU A 72 15.02 -9.43 14.25
CA GLU A 72 13.71 -10.06 14.43
C GLU A 72 13.69 -11.48 13.86
N LYS A 73 14.22 -11.68 12.65
CA LYS A 73 14.33 -13.01 12.05
C LYS A 73 15.20 -13.96 12.89
N LEU A 74 16.33 -13.48 13.37
CA LEU A 74 17.19 -14.26 14.24
C LEU A 74 16.46 -14.68 15.53
N ASN A 75 15.72 -13.77 16.14
CA ASN A 75 14.91 -14.06 17.32
C ASN A 75 13.83 -15.13 17.03
N TYR A 76 13.15 -15.06 15.89
CA TYR A 76 12.19 -16.09 15.50
C TYR A 76 12.85 -17.47 15.37
N VAL A 77 13.99 -17.53 14.70
CA VAL A 77 14.74 -18.78 14.52
C VAL A 77 15.21 -19.34 15.87
N MET A 78 15.78 -18.48 16.72
CA MET A 78 16.31 -18.89 18.03
C MET A 78 15.21 -19.36 18.99
N LYS A 79 14.05 -18.74 18.95
CA LYS A 79 12.91 -19.10 19.83
C LYS A 79 12.03 -20.20 19.25
N GLY A 80 12.30 -20.66 18.02
CA GLY A 80 11.46 -21.63 17.32
C GLY A 80 10.01 -21.12 17.08
N GLN A 81 9.81 -19.81 17.20
CA GLN A 81 8.50 -19.20 17.03
C GLN A 81 8.20 -19.05 15.55
N LYS A 82 7.01 -19.45 15.15
CA LYS A 82 6.47 -19.04 13.84
C LYS A 82 5.84 -17.65 14.00
N PRO A 83 5.94 -16.76 12.99
CA PRO A 83 5.21 -15.51 12.99
C PRO A 83 3.73 -15.78 13.28
N GLN A 84 3.13 -15.06 14.22
CA GLN A 84 1.69 -15.14 14.42
C GLN A 84 1.00 -14.65 13.15
N THR A 85 0.17 -15.50 12.57
CA THR A 85 -0.46 -15.28 11.27
C THR A 85 -1.95 -15.01 11.40
N ASP A 86 -2.35 -14.33 12.47
CA ASP A 86 -3.76 -13.99 12.70
C ASP A 86 -4.27 -12.82 11.82
N SER A 87 -3.38 -12.27 11.00
CA SER A 87 -3.74 -11.22 10.06
C SER A 87 -4.47 -11.80 8.85
N ILE A 88 -5.53 -11.11 8.42
CA ILE A 88 -6.22 -11.38 7.14
C ILE A 88 -5.28 -11.14 5.93
N TYR A 89 -4.20 -10.38 6.11
CA TYR A 89 -3.20 -10.07 5.07
C TYR A 89 -2.16 -11.19 4.94
N GLN A 90 -2.60 -12.43 4.73
CA GLN A 90 -1.73 -13.56 4.45
C GLN A 90 -1.73 -13.87 2.95
N LYS A 91 -0.64 -14.44 2.44
CA LYS A 91 -0.54 -14.84 1.02
C LYS A 91 -1.74 -15.69 0.56
N LYS A 92 -2.24 -16.57 1.41
CA LYS A 92 -3.41 -17.44 1.12
C LYS A 92 -4.74 -16.68 1.03
N SER A 93 -4.79 -15.44 1.55
CA SER A 93 -6.00 -14.60 1.53
C SER A 93 -6.14 -13.81 0.23
N PHE A 94 -5.15 -13.90 -0.67
CA PHE A 94 -5.18 -13.21 -1.93
C PHE A 94 -5.37 -14.20 -3.08
N ASN A 95 -6.26 -13.85 -4.01
CA ASN A 95 -6.41 -14.58 -5.27
C ASN A 95 -5.27 -14.26 -6.25
N ILE A 96 -5.32 -14.87 -7.43
CA ILE A 96 -4.30 -14.67 -8.47
C ILE A 96 -4.24 -13.22 -9.01
N TYR A 97 -5.27 -12.42 -8.76
CA TYR A 97 -5.37 -11.02 -9.18
C TYR A 97 -4.91 -10.06 -8.07
N GLY A 98 -4.61 -10.58 -6.87
CA GLY A 98 -4.21 -9.77 -5.72
C GLY A 98 -5.38 -9.26 -4.87
N ASP A 99 -6.62 -9.66 -5.17
CA ASP A 99 -7.78 -9.33 -4.36
C ASP A 99 -7.83 -10.19 -3.10
N ILE A 100 -8.26 -9.61 -2.00
CA ILE A 100 -8.48 -10.36 -0.76
C ILE A 100 -9.79 -11.14 -0.88
N GLU A 101 -9.69 -12.46 -0.86
CA GLU A 101 -10.85 -13.37 -0.75
C GLU A 101 -11.11 -13.65 0.71
N LEU A 102 -12.08 -12.95 1.28
CA LEU A 102 -12.56 -13.21 2.63
C LEU A 102 -13.83 -14.05 2.55
N ASP A 103 -13.72 -15.32 2.91
CA ASP A 103 -14.90 -16.20 3.09
C ASP A 103 -15.87 -15.68 4.15
N THR A 104 -15.46 -14.67 4.91
CA THR A 104 -16.11 -14.16 6.11
C THR A 104 -16.50 -12.69 6.01
N CYS A 105 -16.84 -12.20 4.82
CA CYS A 105 -17.26 -10.79 4.62
C CYS A 105 -18.35 -10.31 5.60
N ARG A 106 -19.11 -11.25 6.21
CA ARG A 106 -20.15 -10.93 7.20
C ARG A 106 -19.62 -10.82 8.63
N GLU A 107 -18.47 -11.42 8.94
CA GLU A 107 -17.86 -11.38 10.27
C GLU A 107 -17.02 -10.13 10.51
N ASN A 108 -16.63 -9.44 9.43
CA ASN A 108 -15.93 -8.15 9.50
C ASN A 108 -16.84 -6.93 9.72
N ILE A 109 -18.13 -7.17 9.92
CA ILE A 109 -19.03 -6.09 10.35
C ILE A 109 -18.71 -5.80 11.81
N LEU A 110 -18.24 -4.58 12.08
CA LEU A 110 -18.01 -4.12 13.44
C LEU A 110 -19.27 -4.40 14.29
N PRO A 111 -19.17 -5.03 15.47
CA PRO A 111 -20.33 -5.42 16.28
C PRO A 111 -21.30 -4.28 16.57
N ASN A 112 -20.79 -3.06 16.63
CA ASN A 112 -21.56 -1.84 16.89
C ASN A 112 -21.78 -0.98 15.61
N GLY A 113 -21.50 -1.53 14.43
CA GLY A 113 -21.50 -0.77 13.18
C GLY A 113 -20.34 0.22 13.07
N TYR A 114 -20.39 1.04 12.02
CA TYR A 114 -19.43 2.12 11.85
C TYR A 114 -19.81 3.30 12.73
N ASP A 115 -18.80 3.94 13.34
CA ASP A 115 -19.01 5.22 14.00
C ASP A 115 -19.32 6.30 12.96
N VAL A 116 -20.59 6.62 12.84
CA VAL A 116 -21.08 7.68 11.93
C VAL A 116 -20.60 9.07 12.29
N ASN A 117 -20.00 9.21 13.48
CA ASN A 117 -19.43 10.48 13.95
C ASN A 117 -17.90 10.54 13.69
N GLN A 118 -17.29 9.47 13.24
CA GLN A 118 -15.88 9.46 12.86
C GLN A 118 -15.68 10.44 11.72
N LYS A 119 -14.94 11.50 12.01
CA LYS A 119 -14.67 12.57 11.04
C LYS A 119 -13.66 12.06 10.02
N VAL A 120 -14.05 12.01 8.77
CA VAL A 120 -13.07 11.92 7.68
C VAL A 120 -12.51 13.33 7.48
N ARG A 121 -11.22 13.50 7.73
CA ARG A 121 -10.55 14.79 7.52
C ARG A 121 -10.19 14.91 6.04
N PHE A 122 -10.96 15.68 5.31
CA PHE A 122 -10.56 16.22 4.00
C PHE A 122 -9.90 17.58 4.23
N THR A 123 -8.70 17.60 4.76
CA THR A 123 -7.94 18.84 4.86
C THR A 123 -7.04 18.95 3.63
N GLU A 124 -6.74 20.17 3.21
CA GLU A 124 -5.81 20.44 2.09
C GLU A 124 -4.44 19.84 2.32
N ASP A 125 -4.10 19.54 3.57
CA ASP A 125 -2.82 18.95 3.99
C ASP A 125 -2.76 17.41 3.87
N VAL A 126 -3.84 16.76 3.42
CA VAL A 126 -3.88 15.28 3.34
C VAL A 126 -2.93 14.75 2.27
N VAL A 127 -2.69 15.51 1.21
CA VAL A 127 -1.76 15.13 0.15
C VAL A 127 -0.60 16.12 0.12
N GLN A 128 0.59 15.66 0.47
CA GLN A 128 1.78 16.50 0.39
C GLN A 128 2.12 16.85 -1.06
N PRO A 129 2.52 18.10 -1.36
CA PRO A 129 2.84 18.54 -2.71
C PRO A 129 3.86 17.64 -3.42
N GLU A 130 4.90 17.21 -2.72
CA GLU A 130 5.94 16.33 -3.27
C GLU A 130 5.38 14.98 -3.71
N PHE A 131 4.38 14.48 -3.00
CA PHE A 131 3.73 13.24 -3.41
C PHE A 131 2.81 13.43 -4.61
N MET A 132 2.13 14.56 -4.70
CA MET A 132 1.36 14.91 -5.90
C MET A 132 2.26 15.02 -7.14
N ASP A 133 3.41 15.66 -7.00
CA ASP A 133 4.40 15.75 -8.07
C ASP A 133 4.89 14.37 -8.48
N TYR A 134 5.20 13.51 -7.50
CA TYR A 134 5.59 12.13 -7.74
C TYR A 134 4.51 11.33 -8.50
N MET A 135 3.24 11.42 -8.06
CA MET A 135 2.11 10.75 -8.73
C MET A 135 1.93 11.24 -10.16
N ASN A 136 1.99 12.56 -10.36
CA ASN A 136 1.85 13.17 -11.68
C ASN A 136 2.98 12.74 -12.62
N ASP A 137 4.20 12.69 -12.15
CA ASP A 137 5.33 12.25 -12.97
C ASP A 137 5.28 10.76 -13.26
N TRP A 138 4.83 9.94 -12.31
CA TRP A 138 4.59 8.54 -12.53
C TRP A 138 3.49 8.32 -13.58
N ALA A 139 2.35 9.01 -13.48
CA ALA A 139 1.28 8.95 -14.46
C ALA A 139 1.77 9.34 -15.86
N LYS A 140 2.52 10.45 -15.99
CA LYS A 140 3.10 10.87 -17.27
C LYS A 140 4.04 9.81 -17.87
N ARG A 141 4.81 9.09 -17.04
CA ARG A 141 5.67 8.00 -17.54
C ARG A 141 4.85 6.84 -18.10
N LEU A 142 3.75 6.49 -17.46
CA LEU A 142 2.85 5.44 -17.93
C LEU A 142 2.08 5.85 -19.19
N GLU A 143 1.61 7.08 -19.24
CA GLU A 143 0.94 7.63 -20.43
C GLU A 143 1.89 7.63 -21.65
N LYS A 144 3.18 7.90 -21.45
CA LYS A 144 4.19 7.77 -22.51
C LYS A 144 4.39 6.33 -22.98
N LYS A 145 4.08 5.34 -22.15
CA LYS A 145 4.05 3.92 -22.54
C LYS A 145 2.74 3.53 -23.24
N GLY A 146 1.75 4.43 -23.34
CA GLY A 146 0.45 4.16 -23.93
C GLY A 146 -0.59 3.61 -22.97
N ALA A 147 -0.33 3.66 -21.66
CA ALA A 147 -1.32 3.32 -20.64
C ALA A 147 -2.22 4.51 -20.31
N VAL A 148 -3.37 4.26 -19.71
CA VAL A 148 -4.30 5.28 -19.20
C VAL A 148 -4.28 5.24 -17.69
N VAL A 149 -4.07 6.40 -17.04
CA VAL A 149 -4.02 6.48 -15.57
C VAL A 149 -5.20 7.28 -15.05
N TRP A 150 -5.96 6.69 -14.14
CA TRP A 150 -7.06 7.33 -13.45
C TRP A 150 -6.76 7.43 -11.96
N TYR A 151 -6.96 8.62 -11.39
CA TYR A 151 -6.99 8.79 -9.95
C TYR A 151 -8.44 8.80 -9.47
N ARG A 152 -8.74 8.04 -8.43
CA ARG A 152 -10.06 7.97 -7.81
C ARG A 152 -9.92 8.07 -6.29
N TYR A 153 -10.84 8.76 -5.66
CA TYR A 153 -10.97 8.73 -4.22
C TYR A 153 -11.64 7.43 -3.79
N CYS A 154 -11.18 6.87 -2.68
CA CYS A 154 -11.88 5.75 -2.07
C CYS A 154 -13.33 6.12 -1.75
N PRO A 155 -14.28 5.17 -1.89
CA PRO A 155 -15.66 5.41 -1.48
C PRO A 155 -15.74 5.84 -0.02
N VAL A 156 -16.47 6.92 0.25
CA VAL A 156 -16.70 7.43 1.59
C VAL A 156 -18.15 7.26 1.95
N ASN A 157 -18.43 6.98 3.22
CA ASN A 157 -19.80 6.88 3.70
C ASN A 157 -20.51 8.22 3.50
N LYS A 158 -21.65 8.21 2.80
CA LYS A 158 -22.48 9.38 2.52
C LYS A 158 -22.86 10.18 3.78
N LEU A 159 -23.05 9.49 4.91
CA LEU A 159 -23.40 10.13 6.18
C LEU A 159 -22.26 11.01 6.73
N VAL A 160 -21.02 10.68 6.38
CA VAL A 160 -19.84 11.46 6.78
C VAL A 160 -19.65 12.65 5.86
N CYS A 161 -19.87 12.49 4.54
CA CYS A 161 -19.75 13.56 3.57
C CYS A 161 -20.81 14.67 3.74
N GLY A 162 -22.04 14.33 4.14
CA GLY A 162 -23.16 15.29 4.27
C GLY A 162 -23.00 16.31 5.40
N ARG A 163 -21.94 16.26 6.20
CA ARG A 163 -21.69 17.21 7.30
C ARG A 163 -20.67 18.30 6.96
N TYR A 164 -20.14 18.30 5.75
CA TYR A 164 -19.10 19.25 5.29
C TYR A 164 -19.49 20.04 4.03
N GLY A 165 -20.77 19.96 3.64
CA GLY A 165 -21.35 20.80 2.60
C GLY A 165 -21.92 22.10 3.16
#